data_24b3154fe2ed88513c6e0075bfd4dbd5
#
_entry.id   24b3154fe2ed88513c6e0075bfd4dbd5
#
_cell.length_a   1.000
_cell.length_b   1.000
_cell.length_c   1.000
_cell.angle_alpha   90.00
_cell.angle_beta   90.00
_cell.angle_gamma   90.00
#
_symmetry.space_group_name_H-M   'P 1'
#
loop_
_entity.id
_entity.type
_entity.pdbx_description
1 polymer ?
#
loop_
_entity_poly.entity_id
_entity_poly.type
_entity_poly.pdbx_seq_one_letter_code
_entity_poly.pdbx_strand_id
1 'polypeptide(L)'
;MRKLSESIWSDMQDRSAGETIRKEDIHWYTEPFNKIKEMELIDMSHKMDLGVKYLWTPCNFGAESYNQPGLYLTYDEILELNEFLKDTDYEIAGVSAYKSLITKEFYLKTTNGYWDYVFKSANSDTYLHIPGFGYKTADKLYKPTKTQSLFYGIMIGKNVGYVSIKNNKGNWNIDDYTLYNKYDNSERLQIRLVKKS
;
A
#
# COMPACT_ATOMS: atom_id res chain seq x y z
N MET A 1 -6.15 18.57 -3.23
CA MET A 1 -6.86 18.19 -1.99
C MET A 1 -8.16 17.47 -2.36
N ARG A 2 -8.30 16.18 -2.00
CA ARG A 2 -9.56 15.43 -2.23
C ARG A 2 -10.58 15.86 -1.19
N LYS A 3 -11.77 16.27 -1.65
CA LYS A 3 -12.89 16.55 -0.74
C LYS A 3 -13.59 15.25 -0.35
N LEU A 4 -13.86 15.07 0.93
CA LEU A 4 -14.74 14.01 1.42
C LEU A 4 -16.16 14.21 0.86
N SER A 5 -16.87 13.09 0.59
CA SER A 5 -18.28 13.18 0.22
C SER A 5 -19.12 13.63 1.42
N GLU A 6 -20.26 14.25 1.15
CA GLU A 6 -21.13 14.74 2.23
C GLU A 6 -21.73 13.61 3.09
N SER A 7 -21.90 12.40 2.53
CA SER A 7 -22.34 11.23 3.27
C SER A 7 -21.32 10.78 4.31
N ILE A 8 -20.02 10.79 3.97
CA ILE A 8 -18.94 10.45 4.90
C ILE A 8 -18.89 11.44 6.06
N TRP A 9 -19.12 12.72 5.76
CA TRP A 9 -19.17 13.77 6.77
C TRP A 9 -20.32 13.57 7.77
N SER A 10 -21.51 13.20 7.29
CA SER A 10 -22.67 12.89 8.14
C SER A 10 -22.41 11.72 9.08
N ASP A 11 -21.87 10.61 8.57
CA ASP A 11 -21.56 9.41 9.35
C ASP A 11 -20.51 9.66 10.45
N MET A 12 -19.56 10.57 10.20
CA MET A 12 -18.55 10.94 11.20
C MET A 12 -19.11 11.82 12.31
N GLN A 13 -20.04 12.71 12.00
CA GLN A 13 -20.71 13.53 13.02
C GLN A 13 -21.58 12.70 13.98
N ASP A 14 -22.26 11.67 13.48
CA ASP A 14 -23.10 10.80 14.29
C ASP A 14 -22.30 9.92 15.26
N ARG A 15 -21.04 9.63 14.95
CA ARG A 15 -20.15 8.82 15.81
C ARG A 15 -19.43 9.61 16.89
N SER A 16 -19.33 10.92 16.77
CA SER A 16 -18.59 11.81 17.67
C SER A 16 -19.47 12.56 18.67
N ALA A 17 -20.38 11.86 19.36
CA ALA A 17 -21.18 12.47 20.41
C ALA A 17 -20.30 12.93 21.59
N GLY A 18 -19.70 14.13 21.47
CA GLY A 18 -18.90 14.77 22.51
C GLY A 18 -17.79 15.71 22.04
N GLU A 19 -17.24 15.55 20.85
CA GLU A 19 -16.25 16.46 20.29
C GLU A 19 -16.72 17.04 18.95
N THR A 20 -16.71 18.36 18.85
CA THR A 20 -17.05 19.05 17.59
C THR A 20 -15.84 18.96 16.66
N ILE A 21 -15.78 17.92 15.82
CA ILE A 21 -14.77 17.81 14.76
C ILE A 21 -15.14 18.80 13.66
N ARG A 22 -14.24 19.74 13.35
CA ARG A 22 -14.45 20.67 12.25
C ARG A 22 -14.16 19.97 10.94
N LYS A 23 -14.90 20.30 9.87
CA LYS A 23 -14.73 19.71 8.54
C LYS A 23 -13.33 19.92 7.96
N GLU A 24 -12.66 21.00 8.36
CA GLU A 24 -11.28 21.35 8.02
C GLU A 24 -10.23 20.46 8.72
N ASP A 25 -10.60 19.80 9.83
CA ASP A 25 -9.72 18.92 10.59
C ASP A 25 -9.72 17.47 10.06
N ILE A 26 -10.56 17.18 9.05
CA ILE A 26 -10.67 15.85 8.46
C ILE A 26 -9.79 15.74 7.20
N HIS A 27 -8.69 15.05 7.35
CA HIS A 27 -7.78 14.77 6.24
C HIS A 27 -8.31 13.62 5.37
N TRP A 28 -8.01 13.65 4.07
CA TRP A 28 -8.45 12.67 3.08
C TRP A 28 -8.04 11.21 3.41
N TYR A 29 -6.99 11.04 4.21
CA TYR A 29 -6.47 9.73 4.61
C TYR A 29 -7.11 9.18 5.89
N THR A 30 -7.86 9.97 6.65
CA THR A 30 -8.39 9.58 7.97
C THR A 30 -9.33 8.38 7.89
N GLU A 31 -10.32 8.42 7.00
CA GLU A 31 -11.27 7.32 6.83
C GLU A 31 -10.59 6.05 6.29
N PRO A 32 -9.80 6.10 5.19
CA PRO A 32 -9.05 4.94 4.72
C PRO A 32 -8.14 4.32 5.78
N PHE A 33 -7.50 5.14 6.61
CA PHE A 33 -6.64 4.64 7.67
C PHE A 33 -7.43 3.97 8.81
N ASN A 34 -8.56 4.53 9.21
CA ASN A 34 -9.43 3.92 10.23
C ASN A 34 -9.95 2.56 9.78
N LYS A 35 -10.36 2.41 8.51
CA LYS A 35 -10.74 1.12 7.95
C LYS A 35 -9.60 0.09 8.02
N ILE A 36 -8.37 0.50 7.72
CA ILE A 36 -7.19 -0.38 7.80
C ILE A 36 -6.93 -0.84 9.24
N LYS A 37 -7.09 0.02 10.24
CA LYS A 37 -6.90 -0.37 11.65
C LYS A 37 -7.88 -1.44 12.13
N GLU A 38 -9.04 -1.53 11.50
CA GLU A 38 -10.07 -2.53 11.81
C GLU A 38 -9.81 -3.89 11.12
N MET A 39 -8.88 -3.94 10.16
CA MET A 39 -8.57 -5.15 9.41
C MET A 39 -7.62 -6.06 10.18
N GLU A 40 -7.79 -7.37 10.03
CA GLU A 40 -6.83 -8.36 10.51
C GLU A 40 -5.55 -8.30 9.67
N LEU A 41 -4.42 -8.07 10.32
CA LEU A 41 -3.12 -8.01 9.67
C LEU A 41 -2.58 -9.41 9.38
N ILE A 42 -1.88 -9.55 8.27
CA ILE A 42 -1.28 -10.82 7.85
C ILE A 42 0.19 -10.86 8.30
N ASP A 43 0.50 -11.80 9.18
CA ASP A 43 1.86 -12.04 9.65
C ASP A 43 2.68 -12.76 8.56
N MET A 44 3.61 -12.01 7.95
CA MET A 44 4.55 -12.53 6.96
C MET A 44 5.95 -12.74 7.54
N SER A 45 6.12 -12.72 8.86
CA SER A 45 7.40 -13.04 9.50
C SER A 45 7.75 -14.52 9.35
N HIS A 46 9.02 -14.83 9.27
CA HIS A 46 9.52 -16.21 9.29
C HIS A 46 10.06 -16.54 10.67
N LYS A 47 9.91 -17.80 11.12
CA LYS A 47 10.43 -18.25 12.44
C LYS A 47 11.94 -18.03 12.63
N MET A 48 12.69 -17.93 11.53
CA MET A 48 14.14 -17.68 11.53
C MET A 48 14.50 -16.21 11.29
N ASP A 49 13.52 -15.31 11.13
CA ASP A 49 13.78 -13.89 10.97
C ASP A 49 14.24 -13.31 12.32
N LEU A 50 15.54 -13.09 12.47
CA LEU A 50 16.15 -12.45 13.64
C LEU A 50 16.01 -10.91 13.61
N GLY A 51 15.28 -10.38 12.64
CA GLY A 51 15.12 -8.95 12.37
C GLY A 51 13.70 -8.44 12.55
N VAL A 52 13.42 -7.28 11.95
CA VAL A 52 12.10 -6.62 11.99
C VAL A 52 11.06 -7.50 11.32
N LYS A 53 9.98 -7.74 12.04
CA LYS A 53 8.82 -8.46 11.55
C LYS A 53 7.82 -7.47 10.96
N TYR A 54 7.22 -7.84 9.83
CA TYR A 54 6.20 -7.04 9.18
C TYR A 54 4.85 -7.73 9.23
N LEU A 55 3.88 -7.05 9.83
CA LEU A 55 2.48 -7.39 9.73
C LEU A 55 1.87 -6.58 8.58
N TRP A 56 1.38 -7.26 7.57
CA TRP A 56 0.89 -6.62 6.34
C TRP A 56 -0.61 -6.35 6.39
N THR A 57 -1.02 -5.20 5.87
CA THR A 57 -2.44 -4.96 5.62
C THR A 57 -2.94 -5.92 4.53
N PRO A 58 -4.16 -6.47 4.64
CA PRO A 58 -4.67 -7.46 3.68
C PRO A 58 -4.95 -6.87 2.30
N CYS A 59 -5.11 -5.55 2.18
CA CYS A 59 -5.41 -4.84 0.94
C CYS A 59 -4.61 -3.54 0.83
N ASN A 60 -4.68 -2.91 -0.34
CA ASN A 60 -4.06 -1.60 -0.60
C ASN A 60 -4.76 -0.51 0.18
N PHE A 61 -4.05 0.57 0.47
CA PHE A 61 -4.61 1.73 1.16
C PHE A 61 -5.83 2.29 0.41
N GLY A 62 -6.96 2.36 1.11
CA GLY A 62 -8.24 2.80 0.57
C GLY A 62 -9.01 1.75 -0.23
N ALA A 63 -8.57 0.48 -0.24
CA ALA A 63 -9.34 -0.65 -0.75
C ALA A 63 -10.10 -1.35 0.39
N GLU A 64 -11.21 -1.99 0.06
CA GLU A 64 -12.00 -2.80 1.00
C GLU A 64 -11.62 -4.29 0.96
N SER A 65 -10.95 -4.71 -0.11
CA SER A 65 -10.50 -6.09 -0.30
C SER A 65 -9.25 -6.16 -1.19
N TYR A 66 -8.53 -7.30 -1.13
CA TYR A 66 -7.28 -7.47 -1.87
C TYR A 66 -7.43 -7.41 -3.39
N ASN A 67 -8.61 -7.74 -3.93
CA ASN A 67 -8.88 -7.80 -5.37
C ASN A 67 -9.39 -6.47 -5.96
N GLN A 68 -9.40 -5.42 -5.15
CA GLN A 68 -9.76 -4.06 -5.55
C GLN A 68 -8.53 -3.15 -5.55
N PRO A 69 -8.42 -2.23 -6.51
CA PRO A 69 -7.42 -1.18 -6.43
C PRO A 69 -7.75 -0.25 -5.25
N GLY A 70 -6.71 0.15 -4.52
CA GLY A 70 -6.84 1.19 -3.51
C GLY A 70 -6.84 2.59 -4.12
N LEU A 71 -6.50 3.57 -3.31
CA LEU A 71 -6.31 4.93 -3.77
C LEU A 71 -5.01 5.02 -4.58
N TYR A 72 -5.09 5.69 -5.72
CA TYR A 72 -3.92 6.10 -6.49
C TYR A 72 -3.48 7.48 -6.01
N LEU A 73 -2.35 7.55 -5.33
CA LEU A 73 -1.84 8.73 -4.65
C LEU A 73 -0.76 9.41 -5.47
N THR A 74 -0.78 10.73 -5.48
CA THR A 74 0.29 11.56 -6.03
C THR A 74 1.52 11.55 -5.12
N TYR A 75 2.64 12.10 -5.60
CA TYR A 75 3.86 12.29 -4.81
C TYR A 75 3.56 13.03 -3.50
N ASP A 76 2.85 14.16 -3.56
CA ASP A 76 2.58 14.99 -2.38
C ASP A 76 1.60 14.31 -1.41
N GLU A 77 0.58 13.60 -1.91
CA GLU A 77 -0.34 12.82 -1.07
C GLU A 77 0.39 11.68 -0.33
N ILE A 78 1.40 11.04 -0.96
CA ILE A 78 2.20 10.00 -0.28
C ILE A 78 3.08 10.63 0.81
N LEU A 79 3.68 11.80 0.58
CA LEU A 79 4.44 12.51 1.60
C LEU A 79 3.57 12.93 2.79
N GLU A 80 2.39 13.50 2.51
CA GLU A 80 1.42 13.91 3.54
C GLU A 80 1.00 12.71 4.41
N LEU A 81 0.66 11.58 3.77
CA LEU A 81 0.32 10.36 4.48
C LEU A 81 1.50 9.82 5.29
N ASN A 82 2.72 9.82 4.74
CA ASN A 82 3.91 9.37 5.47
C ASN A 82 4.20 10.23 6.70
N GLU A 83 3.95 11.53 6.63
CA GLU A 83 4.10 12.42 7.80
C GLU A 83 3.08 12.05 8.89
N PHE A 84 1.83 11.87 8.53
CA PHE A 84 0.78 11.42 9.44
C PHE A 84 1.11 10.07 10.11
N LEU A 85 1.66 9.11 9.36
CA LEU A 85 1.95 7.77 9.87
C LEU A 85 3.06 7.74 10.91
N LYS A 86 3.89 8.80 11.04
CA LYS A 86 4.96 8.86 12.04
C LYS A 86 4.46 8.76 13.48
N ASP A 87 3.24 9.23 13.73
CA ASP A 87 2.60 9.20 15.04
C ASP A 87 1.74 7.93 15.25
N THR A 88 1.93 6.91 14.40
CA THR A 88 1.20 5.64 14.44
C THR A 88 2.15 4.45 14.43
N ASP A 89 1.62 3.24 14.66
CA ASP A 89 2.36 1.98 14.52
C ASP A 89 2.55 1.53 13.08
N TYR A 90 1.99 2.24 12.11
CA TYR A 90 2.00 1.87 10.71
C TYR A 90 3.04 2.66 9.94
N GLU A 91 3.54 2.06 8.87
CA GLU A 91 4.38 2.72 7.89
C GLU A 91 4.00 2.29 6.46
N ILE A 92 4.37 3.10 5.48
CA ILE A 92 4.30 2.68 4.08
C ILE A 92 5.30 1.54 3.87
N ALA A 93 4.84 0.41 3.32
CA ALA A 93 5.70 -0.74 3.08
C ALA A 93 6.89 -0.35 2.19
N GLY A 94 8.08 -0.37 2.77
CA GLY A 94 9.32 0.00 2.10
C GLY A 94 9.99 -1.17 1.37
N VAL A 95 11.12 -0.89 0.72
CA VAL A 95 11.90 -1.88 -0.03
C VAL A 95 12.23 -3.12 0.80
N SER A 96 12.61 -2.95 2.06
CA SER A 96 12.96 -4.06 2.96
C SER A 96 11.78 -4.99 3.19
N ALA A 97 10.58 -4.45 3.38
CA ALA A 97 9.37 -5.22 3.53
C ALA A 97 9.08 -6.06 2.28
N TYR A 98 9.13 -5.45 1.09
CA TYR A 98 8.93 -6.18 -0.17
C TYR A 98 10.04 -7.22 -0.43
N LYS A 99 11.31 -6.89 -0.17
CA LYS A 99 12.43 -7.85 -0.30
C LYS A 99 12.25 -9.06 0.62
N SER A 100 11.72 -8.88 1.81
CA SER A 100 11.42 -10.00 2.70
C SER A 100 10.36 -10.95 2.15
N LEU A 101 9.42 -10.47 1.33
CA LEU A 101 8.38 -11.32 0.73
C LEU A 101 8.95 -12.25 -0.34
N ILE A 102 9.85 -11.79 -1.22
CA ILE A 102 10.37 -12.63 -2.32
C ILE A 102 11.27 -13.77 -1.85
N THR A 103 11.70 -13.76 -0.59
CA THR A 103 12.41 -14.91 0.02
C THR A 103 11.47 -16.02 0.45
N LYS A 104 10.15 -15.79 0.39
CA LYS A 104 9.12 -16.74 0.81
C LYS A 104 8.56 -17.49 -0.38
N GLU A 105 7.93 -18.62 -0.09
CA GLU A 105 7.19 -19.34 -1.12
C GLU A 105 6.01 -18.50 -1.61
N PHE A 106 5.91 -18.32 -2.92
CA PHE A 106 4.80 -17.61 -3.53
C PHE A 106 4.44 -18.21 -4.89
N TYR A 107 3.25 -17.92 -5.33
CA TYR A 107 2.80 -18.26 -6.68
C TYR A 107 2.12 -17.06 -7.34
N LEU A 108 2.09 -17.08 -8.67
CA LEU A 108 1.40 -16.08 -9.46
C LEU A 108 0.06 -16.61 -9.93
N LYS A 109 -0.96 -15.80 -9.79
CA LYS A 109 -2.26 -16.03 -10.43
C LYS A 109 -2.74 -14.76 -11.12
N THR A 110 -3.78 -14.88 -11.91
CA THR A 110 -4.48 -13.73 -12.50
C THR A 110 -5.78 -13.50 -11.73
N THR A 111 -5.96 -12.31 -11.19
CA THR A 111 -7.17 -11.89 -10.50
C THR A 111 -7.70 -10.63 -11.17
N ASN A 112 -8.94 -10.68 -11.70
CA ASN A 112 -9.57 -9.55 -12.39
C ASN A 112 -8.70 -8.95 -13.52
N GLY A 113 -7.92 -9.78 -14.22
CA GLY A 113 -7.05 -9.34 -15.31
C GLY A 113 -5.72 -8.71 -14.87
N TYR A 114 -5.38 -8.80 -13.59
CA TYR A 114 -4.10 -8.35 -13.03
C TYR A 114 -3.30 -9.55 -12.52
N TRP A 115 -1.96 -9.45 -12.60
CA TRP A 115 -1.06 -10.38 -11.95
C TRP A 115 -1.12 -10.18 -10.44
N ASP A 116 -1.34 -11.26 -9.70
CA ASP A 116 -1.42 -11.28 -8.26
C ASP A 116 -0.33 -12.19 -7.70
N TYR A 117 0.54 -11.63 -6.88
CA TYR A 117 1.56 -12.35 -6.13
C TYR A 117 0.95 -12.83 -4.83
N VAL A 118 0.87 -14.13 -4.65
CA VAL A 118 0.23 -14.75 -3.49
C VAL A 118 1.28 -15.42 -2.63
N PHE A 119 1.51 -14.87 -1.45
CA PHE A 119 2.48 -15.34 -0.48
C PHE A 119 1.76 -16.09 0.64
N LYS A 120 2.21 -17.29 0.99
CA LYS A 120 1.68 -18.02 2.13
C LYS A 120 2.35 -17.54 3.41
N SER A 121 1.56 -17.25 4.45
CA SER A 121 2.10 -17.03 5.80
C SER A 121 2.80 -18.29 6.31
N ALA A 122 3.95 -18.13 6.97
CA ALA A 122 4.63 -19.24 7.62
C ALA A 122 3.99 -19.63 8.96
N ASN A 123 3.17 -18.76 9.52
CA ASN A 123 2.63 -18.86 10.88
C ASN A 123 1.12 -19.17 10.91
N SER A 124 0.45 -19.15 9.76
CA SER A 124 -0.99 -19.39 9.65
C SER A 124 -1.34 -19.92 8.25
N ASP A 125 -2.58 -20.36 8.07
CA ASP A 125 -3.11 -20.73 6.76
C ASP A 125 -3.65 -19.56 5.96
N THR A 126 -3.21 -18.34 6.29
CA THR A 126 -3.58 -17.13 5.57
C THR A 126 -2.63 -16.84 4.41
N TYR A 127 -3.12 -16.07 3.45
CA TYR A 127 -2.37 -15.68 2.26
C TYR A 127 -2.37 -14.16 2.12
N LEU A 128 -1.18 -13.61 1.87
CA LEU A 128 -1.02 -12.22 1.49
C LEU A 128 -1.10 -12.10 -0.03
N HIS A 129 -2.05 -11.32 -0.50
CA HIS A 129 -2.23 -10.98 -1.91
C HIS A 129 -1.63 -9.62 -2.22
N ILE A 130 -0.74 -9.57 -3.22
CA ILE A 130 -0.14 -8.33 -3.71
C ILE A 130 -0.44 -8.21 -5.22
N PRO A 131 -1.64 -7.76 -5.59
CA PRO A 131 -2.01 -7.63 -7.00
C PRO A 131 -1.34 -6.42 -7.65
N GLY A 132 -0.78 -6.63 -8.82
CA GLY A 132 -0.14 -5.60 -9.61
C GLY A 132 -1.16 -4.76 -10.37
N PHE A 133 -1.81 -3.82 -9.72
CA PHE A 133 -2.79 -2.92 -10.37
C PHE A 133 -2.16 -1.83 -11.24
N GLY A 134 -0.82 -1.70 -11.21
CA GLY A 134 -0.09 -0.70 -11.96
C GLY A 134 -0.13 0.70 -11.36
N TYR A 135 0.20 1.69 -12.18
CA TYR A 135 0.19 3.10 -11.80
C TYR A 135 -0.63 3.92 -12.78
N LYS A 136 -1.07 5.10 -12.37
CA LYS A 136 -1.82 6.04 -13.21
C LYS A 136 -0.99 7.28 -13.51
N THR A 137 -1.14 7.79 -14.73
CA THR A 137 -0.87 9.20 -15.05
C THR A 137 -2.21 9.94 -15.16
N ALA A 138 -2.17 11.25 -15.48
CA ALA A 138 -3.41 12.02 -15.69
C ALA A 138 -4.35 11.34 -16.69
N ASP A 139 -3.78 10.77 -17.76
CA ASP A 139 -4.53 10.31 -18.94
C ASP A 139 -4.60 8.79 -19.09
N LYS A 140 -3.80 8.01 -18.35
CA LYS A 140 -3.64 6.58 -18.63
C LYS A 140 -3.35 5.74 -17.39
N LEU A 141 -3.96 4.53 -17.35
CA LEU A 141 -3.58 3.46 -16.44
C LEU A 141 -2.54 2.56 -17.11
N TYR A 142 -1.35 2.48 -16.53
CA TYR A 142 -0.29 1.57 -16.95
C TYR A 142 -0.42 0.26 -16.19
N LYS A 143 -0.78 -0.81 -16.92
CA LYS A 143 -0.91 -2.15 -16.37
C LYS A 143 0.46 -2.84 -16.38
N PRO A 144 0.80 -3.58 -15.32
CA PRO A 144 2.01 -4.37 -15.29
C PRO A 144 1.96 -5.53 -16.28
N THR A 145 3.14 -5.99 -16.69
CA THR A 145 3.31 -7.18 -17.51
C THR A 145 3.72 -8.37 -16.63
N LYS A 146 3.71 -9.60 -17.20
CA LYS A 146 4.16 -10.80 -16.49
C LYS A 146 5.63 -10.73 -16.05
N THR A 147 6.46 -10.00 -16.79
CA THR A 147 7.91 -9.89 -16.56
C THR A 147 8.30 -8.67 -15.73
N GLN A 148 7.43 -7.69 -15.65
CA GLN A 148 7.62 -6.48 -14.84
C GLN A 148 6.28 -6.08 -14.24
N SER A 149 6.14 -6.32 -12.98
CA SER A 149 4.89 -6.09 -12.27
C SER A 149 5.14 -5.59 -10.86
N LEU A 150 4.13 -5.16 -10.20
CA LEU A 150 4.08 -4.26 -9.07
C LEU A 150 4.57 -2.85 -9.46
N PHE A 151 3.88 -1.88 -9.03
CA PHE A 151 4.28 -0.47 -9.01
C PHE A 151 3.63 0.11 -7.77
N TYR A 152 4.26 -0.12 -6.63
CA TYR A 152 3.79 0.40 -5.35
C TYR A 152 4.67 1.54 -4.91
N GLY A 153 4.05 2.64 -4.50
CA GLY A 153 4.73 3.77 -3.91
C GLY A 153 5.39 3.38 -2.58
N ILE A 154 6.59 3.85 -2.39
CA ILE A 154 7.41 3.64 -1.19
C ILE A 154 8.11 4.94 -0.79
N MET A 155 8.61 4.97 0.44
CA MET A 155 9.54 6.01 0.87
C MET A 155 10.98 5.57 0.64
N ILE A 156 11.79 6.44 0.02
CA ILE A 156 13.23 6.28 -0.13
C ILE A 156 13.89 7.48 0.55
N GLY A 157 14.25 7.33 1.83
CA GLY A 157 14.67 8.45 2.65
C GLY A 157 13.55 9.48 2.81
N LYS A 158 13.74 10.69 2.29
CA LYS A 158 12.75 11.78 2.30
C LYS A 158 11.95 11.89 0.99
N ASN A 159 12.21 11.02 0.03
CA ASN A 159 11.60 11.07 -1.29
C ASN A 159 10.61 9.93 -1.47
N VAL A 160 9.66 10.12 -2.37
CA VAL A 160 8.78 9.06 -2.86
C VAL A 160 9.49 8.32 -3.99
N GLY A 161 9.37 7.03 -4.00
CA GLY A 161 9.77 6.16 -5.09
C GLY A 161 8.72 5.08 -5.34
N TYR A 162 9.07 4.06 -6.09
CA TYR A 162 8.24 2.88 -6.26
C TYR A 162 9.08 1.62 -6.29
N VAL A 163 8.48 0.50 -5.91
CA VAL A 163 9.05 -0.83 -6.10
C VAL A 163 8.49 -1.47 -7.36
N SER A 164 9.33 -2.23 -8.03
CA SER A 164 8.96 -3.08 -9.15
C SER A 164 9.54 -4.48 -8.95
N ILE A 165 8.71 -5.51 -9.19
CA ILE A 165 9.20 -6.88 -9.24
C ILE A 165 9.52 -7.24 -10.68
N LYS A 166 10.73 -7.72 -10.92
CA LYS A 166 11.18 -8.22 -12.21
C LYS A 166 11.52 -9.71 -12.14
N ASN A 167 11.13 -10.44 -13.17
CA ASN A 167 11.58 -11.81 -13.38
C ASN A 167 12.64 -11.84 -14.46
N ASN A 168 13.87 -12.13 -14.06
CA ASN A 168 14.99 -12.35 -14.96
C ASN A 168 15.31 -13.84 -15.01
N LYS A 169 14.81 -14.55 -16.03
CA LYS A 169 15.09 -15.98 -16.27
C LYS A 169 14.81 -16.89 -15.06
N GLY A 170 13.69 -16.66 -14.40
CA GLY A 170 13.29 -17.44 -13.22
C GLY A 170 13.76 -16.86 -11.88
N ASN A 171 14.61 -15.85 -11.89
CA ASN A 171 15.02 -15.15 -10.68
C ASN A 171 14.15 -13.89 -10.48
N TRP A 172 13.48 -13.82 -9.36
CA TRP A 172 12.67 -12.68 -8.98
C TRP A 172 13.52 -11.67 -8.20
N ASN A 173 13.51 -10.41 -8.65
CA ASN A 173 14.21 -9.32 -8.00
C ASN A 173 13.23 -8.18 -7.73
N ILE A 174 13.44 -7.52 -6.62
CA ILE A 174 12.78 -6.24 -6.32
C ILE A 174 13.77 -5.13 -6.58
N ASP A 175 13.41 -4.28 -7.52
CA ASP A 175 14.11 -3.03 -7.79
C ASP A 175 13.30 -1.87 -7.20
N ASP A 176 13.98 -0.90 -6.64
CA ASP A 176 13.44 0.36 -6.16
C ASP A 176 13.90 1.50 -7.05
N TYR A 177 12.99 2.42 -7.29
CA TYR A 177 13.21 3.58 -8.16
C TYR A 177 12.75 4.84 -7.43
N THR A 178 13.61 5.84 -7.39
CA THR A 178 13.25 7.16 -6.87
C THR A 178 12.51 7.94 -7.95
N LEU A 179 11.41 8.56 -7.58
CA LEU A 179 10.74 9.55 -8.43
C LEU A 179 11.50 10.88 -8.32
N TYR A 180 12.23 11.24 -9.37
CA TYR A 180 13.03 12.47 -9.38
C TYR A 180 12.21 13.71 -9.66
N ASN A 181 11.02 13.55 -10.23
CA ASN A 181 10.23 14.67 -10.69
C ASN A 181 9.03 14.94 -9.79
N LYS A 182 9.30 15.52 -8.61
CA LYS A 182 8.24 15.96 -7.69
C LYS A 182 7.30 17.02 -8.27
N TYR A 183 7.65 17.59 -9.42
CA TYR A 183 6.84 18.60 -10.09
C TYR A 183 5.83 18.01 -11.08
N ASP A 184 6.02 16.75 -11.47
CA ASP A 184 5.05 16.02 -12.26
C ASP A 184 4.15 15.18 -11.35
N ASN A 185 3.18 15.83 -10.72
CA ASN A 185 2.11 15.18 -9.96
C ASN A 185 1.15 14.36 -10.86
N SER A 186 1.54 14.09 -12.11
CA SER A 186 0.74 13.28 -13.03
C SER A 186 0.78 11.80 -12.68
N GLU A 187 1.90 11.32 -12.13
CA GLU A 187 2.03 9.94 -11.72
C GLU A 187 1.36 9.69 -10.36
N ARG A 188 0.57 8.62 -10.32
CA ARG A 188 -0.15 8.20 -9.12
C ARG A 188 0.10 6.73 -8.87
N LEU A 189 0.53 6.43 -7.66
CA LEU A 189 0.89 5.09 -7.20
C LEU A 189 -0.08 4.60 -6.13
N GLN A 190 -0.30 3.31 -6.08
CA GLN A 190 -0.92 2.70 -4.91
C GLN A 190 0.15 2.45 -3.85
N ILE A 191 -0.27 2.42 -2.61
CA ILE A 191 0.58 2.07 -1.49
C ILE A 191 -0.01 0.94 -0.68
N ARG A 192 0.84 0.28 0.09
CA ARG A 192 0.45 -0.67 1.10
C ARG A 192 1.07 -0.31 2.42
N LEU A 193 0.33 -0.53 3.50
CA LEU A 193 0.84 -0.30 4.82
C LEU A 193 1.31 -1.60 5.46
N VAL A 194 2.27 -1.46 6.35
CA VAL A 194 2.74 -2.51 7.25
C VAL A 194 2.83 -1.96 8.66
N LYS A 195 2.75 -2.86 9.63
CA LYS A 195 3.05 -2.57 11.03
C LYS A 195 4.29 -3.34 11.43
N LYS A 196 5.24 -2.69 12.08
CA LYS A 196 6.39 -3.34 12.72
C LYS A 196 5.97 -3.96 14.03
N SER A 197 6.37 -5.19 14.27
CA SER A 197 6.17 -5.90 15.53
C SER A 197 7.49 -6.20 16.22
#